data_24ce5992d325a18da969d497404d351c
#
_entry.id   24ce5992d325a18da969d497404d351c
#
_cell.length_a   1.000
_cell.length_b   1.000
_cell.length_c   1.000
_cell.angle_alpha   90.00
_cell.angle_beta   90.00
_cell.angle_gamma   90.00
#
_symmetry.space_group_name_H-M   'P 1'
#
loop_
_entity.id
_entity.type
_entity.pdbx_description
1 polymer ?
#
loop_
_entity_poly.entity_id
_entity_poly.type
_entity_poly.pdbx_seq_one_letter_code
_entity_poly.pdbx_strand_id
1 'polypeptide(L)'
;MLMRLVLFIALLAPLSDVISSDDGYSFTVAEARAAVREHYRYECEEEKSKPRLPYRETFEKAMRGDVKALYTVFTDANYHSADNESWVGTAWPLAHVVGDKHFAAFLETLDAKKQREIFDTIFYSGSYYPRALSNGYFERKFPRVAAIYRRVHGNNASR
;
A
#
# COMPACT_ATOMS: atom_id res chain seq x y z
N MET A 1 -8.80 -59.07 12.28
CA MET A 1 -9.66 -57.88 12.55
C MET A 1 -8.76 -56.69 12.70
N LEU A 2 -8.44 -56.00 11.58
CA LEU A 2 -7.51 -54.87 11.53
C LEU A 2 -8.32 -53.57 11.59
N MET A 3 -8.18 -52.85 12.67
CA MET A 3 -8.77 -51.50 12.87
C MET A 3 -7.93 -50.48 12.13
N ARG A 4 -8.47 -49.89 11.04
CA ARG A 4 -7.85 -48.79 10.32
C ARG A 4 -8.04 -47.48 11.09
N LEU A 5 -6.93 -46.96 11.61
CA LEU A 5 -6.88 -45.65 12.21
C LEU A 5 -6.89 -44.59 11.08
N VAL A 6 -8.01 -43.88 10.93
CA VAL A 6 -8.11 -42.75 9.98
C VAL A 6 -7.58 -41.52 10.69
N LEU A 7 -6.40 -41.07 10.24
CA LEU A 7 -5.77 -39.84 10.72
C LEU A 7 -6.45 -38.66 10.05
N PHE A 8 -7.28 -37.88 10.78
CA PHE A 8 -7.82 -36.61 10.35
C PHE A 8 -6.70 -35.57 10.46
N ILE A 9 -6.07 -35.25 9.32
CA ILE A 9 -5.22 -34.06 9.21
C ILE A 9 -6.18 -32.87 9.07
N ALA A 10 -6.42 -32.16 10.16
CA ALA A 10 -7.06 -30.86 10.13
C ALA A 10 -6.11 -29.89 9.39
N LEU A 11 -6.45 -29.52 8.17
CA LEU A 11 -5.83 -28.40 7.47
C LEU A 11 -6.17 -27.13 8.29
N LEU A 12 -5.22 -26.68 9.09
CA LEU A 12 -5.22 -25.34 9.64
C LEU A 12 -5.01 -24.38 8.46
N ALA A 13 -6.11 -23.93 7.86
CA ALA A 13 -6.06 -22.76 7.00
C ALA A 13 -5.50 -21.60 7.85
N PRO A 14 -4.57 -20.79 7.32
CA PRO A 14 -4.13 -19.62 8.05
C PRO A 14 -5.39 -18.77 8.31
N LEU A 15 -5.65 -18.46 9.57
CA LEU A 15 -6.61 -17.45 9.97
C LEU A 15 -6.21 -16.17 9.25
N SER A 16 -6.86 -15.92 8.11
CA SER A 16 -6.87 -14.62 7.49
C SER A 16 -7.32 -13.65 8.55
N ASP A 17 -6.49 -12.66 8.88
CA ASP A 17 -6.85 -11.56 9.75
C ASP A 17 -8.15 -10.94 9.23
N VAL A 18 -9.28 -11.46 9.71
CA VAL A 18 -10.57 -10.80 9.62
C VAL A 18 -10.48 -9.64 10.60
N ILE A 19 -9.93 -8.54 10.11
CA ILE A 19 -9.95 -7.27 10.83
C ILE A 19 -11.43 -6.93 11.00
N SER A 20 -11.84 -6.91 12.26
CA SER A 20 -13.16 -6.53 12.72
C SER A 20 -13.69 -5.31 11.96
N SER A 21 -14.85 -5.46 11.34
CA SER A 21 -15.51 -4.52 10.43
C SER A 21 -16.14 -3.32 11.16
N ASP A 22 -15.57 -2.86 12.26
CA ASP A 22 -16.15 -1.75 13.03
C ASP A 22 -15.90 -0.37 12.43
N ASP A 23 -15.01 -0.25 11.44
CA ASP A 23 -14.61 1.04 10.87
C ASP A 23 -15.12 1.29 9.43
N GLY A 24 -16.00 0.48 8.89
CA GLY A 24 -16.80 0.74 7.68
C GLY A 24 -16.07 1.08 6.36
N TYR A 25 -14.72 1.06 6.31
CA TYR A 25 -13.89 1.18 5.12
C TYR A 25 -12.48 0.63 5.37
N SER A 26 -12.39 -0.59 5.81
CA SER A 26 -11.11 -1.30 5.78
C SER A 26 -10.97 -1.96 4.42
N PHE A 27 -10.00 -1.52 3.62
CA PHE A 27 -9.54 -2.34 2.52
C PHE A 27 -9.04 -3.67 3.07
N THR A 28 -9.54 -4.75 2.53
CA THR A 28 -8.78 -5.99 2.58
C THR A 28 -7.52 -5.83 1.74
N VAL A 29 -6.45 -6.53 2.08
CA VAL A 29 -5.24 -6.55 1.25
C VAL A 29 -5.56 -7.00 -0.19
N ALA A 30 -6.57 -7.84 -0.37
CA ALA A 30 -7.02 -8.29 -1.69
C ALA A 30 -7.63 -7.14 -2.51
N GLU A 31 -8.51 -6.33 -1.92
CA GLU A 31 -9.11 -5.15 -2.58
C GLU A 31 -8.05 -4.10 -2.89
N ALA A 32 -7.16 -3.80 -1.95
CA ALA A 32 -6.05 -2.89 -2.18
C ALA A 32 -5.15 -3.37 -3.34
N ARG A 33 -4.85 -4.66 -3.40
CA ARG A 33 -4.08 -5.27 -4.50
C ARG A 33 -4.81 -5.19 -5.83
N ALA A 34 -6.12 -5.37 -5.84
CA ALA A 34 -6.95 -5.23 -7.04
C ALA A 34 -6.92 -3.79 -7.55
N ALA A 35 -7.05 -2.79 -6.67
CA ALA A 35 -6.97 -1.38 -7.02
C ALA A 35 -5.61 -1.00 -7.65
N VAL A 36 -4.50 -1.46 -7.07
CA VAL A 36 -3.16 -1.24 -7.63
C VAL A 36 -3.01 -1.88 -9.01
N ARG A 37 -3.55 -3.10 -9.20
CA ARG A 37 -3.50 -3.80 -10.48
C ARG A 37 -4.36 -3.13 -11.55
N GLU A 38 -5.50 -2.59 -11.17
CA GLU A 38 -6.35 -1.82 -12.08
C GLU A 38 -5.62 -0.58 -12.60
N HIS A 39 -4.93 0.15 -11.71
CA HIS A 39 -4.15 1.32 -12.08
C HIS A 39 -3.09 0.98 -13.15
N TYR A 40 -2.20 0.03 -12.90
CA TYR A 40 -1.15 -0.26 -13.88
C TYR A 40 -1.68 -0.92 -15.16
N ARG A 41 -2.84 -1.59 -15.10
CA ARG A 41 -3.52 -2.09 -16.29
C ARG A 41 -3.97 -0.92 -17.17
N TYR A 42 -4.60 0.07 -16.58
CA TYR A 42 -5.02 1.29 -17.26
C TYR A 42 -3.84 2.00 -17.92
N GLU A 43 -2.76 2.24 -17.19
CA GLU A 43 -1.55 2.87 -17.71
C GLU A 43 -0.92 2.07 -18.87
N CYS A 44 -0.92 0.73 -18.78
CA CYS A 44 -0.43 -0.11 -19.87
C CYS A 44 -1.29 -0.06 -21.14
N GLU A 45 -2.59 0.18 -21.02
CA GLU A 45 -3.51 0.24 -22.15
C GLU A 45 -3.47 1.60 -22.86
N GLU A 46 -3.32 2.70 -22.13
CA GLU A 46 -3.26 4.05 -22.69
C GLU A 46 -1.92 4.38 -23.37
N GLU A 47 -0.83 3.77 -22.93
CA GLU A 47 0.52 4.12 -23.41
C GLU A 47 0.97 3.43 -24.69
N LYS A 48 0.10 3.20 -25.65
CA LYS A 48 0.52 2.71 -26.98
C LYS A 48 1.52 3.61 -27.70
N SER A 49 1.72 4.85 -27.23
CA SER A 49 2.55 5.88 -27.87
C SER A 49 3.84 6.22 -27.12
N LYS A 50 4.05 5.70 -25.90
CA LYS A 50 5.25 5.99 -25.09
C LYS A 50 6.18 4.76 -24.99
N PRO A 51 7.47 4.95 -24.64
CA PRO A 51 8.34 3.81 -24.41
C PRO A 51 7.74 2.92 -23.34
N ARG A 52 7.61 1.63 -23.63
CA ARG A 52 7.02 0.64 -22.73
C ARG A 52 7.83 0.54 -21.44
N LEU A 53 7.37 1.24 -20.42
CA LEU A 53 7.89 1.06 -19.08
C LEU A 53 7.45 -0.31 -18.53
N PRO A 54 8.25 -0.97 -17.71
CA PRO A 54 7.89 -2.26 -17.11
C PRO A 54 6.91 -2.07 -15.93
N TYR A 55 5.78 -1.36 -16.15
CA TYR A 55 4.79 -1.05 -15.11
C TYR A 55 4.40 -2.26 -14.30
N ARG A 56 3.89 -3.28 -14.97
CA ARG A 56 3.42 -4.51 -14.31
C ARG A 56 4.51 -5.11 -13.41
N GLU A 57 5.71 -5.27 -13.94
CA GLU A 57 6.81 -5.88 -13.18
C GLU A 57 7.20 -5.00 -11.98
N THR A 58 7.27 -3.69 -12.18
CA THR A 58 7.65 -2.73 -11.15
C THR A 58 6.59 -2.67 -10.05
N PHE A 59 5.30 -2.57 -10.38
CA PHE A 59 4.22 -2.59 -9.38
C PHE A 59 4.12 -3.92 -8.64
N GLU A 60 4.28 -5.06 -9.32
CA GLU A 60 4.29 -6.36 -8.65
C GLU A 60 5.48 -6.51 -7.69
N LYS A 61 6.65 -5.95 -8.01
CA LYS A 61 7.80 -5.88 -7.08
C LYS A 61 7.52 -4.94 -5.91
N ALA A 62 6.98 -3.74 -6.18
CA ALA A 62 6.60 -2.78 -5.16
C ALA A 62 5.59 -3.38 -4.17
N MET A 63 4.56 -4.07 -4.64
CA MET A 63 3.58 -4.77 -3.80
C MET A 63 4.18 -5.87 -2.92
N ARG A 64 5.36 -6.38 -3.25
CA ARG A 64 6.12 -7.32 -2.39
C ARG A 64 7.09 -6.61 -1.43
N GLY A 65 7.12 -5.28 -1.44
CA GLY A 65 7.98 -4.48 -0.57
C GLY A 65 9.40 -4.30 -1.09
N ASP A 66 9.65 -4.51 -2.40
CA ASP A 66 10.94 -4.19 -3.01
C ASP A 66 11.20 -2.68 -2.95
N VAL A 67 12.25 -2.29 -2.21
CA VAL A 67 12.56 -0.89 -1.92
C VAL A 67 12.86 -0.09 -3.19
N LYS A 68 13.58 -0.70 -4.15
CA LYS A 68 13.91 -0.02 -5.41
C LYS A 68 12.67 0.20 -6.27
N ALA A 69 11.79 -0.79 -6.34
CA ALA A 69 10.53 -0.67 -7.05
C ALA A 69 9.61 0.37 -6.39
N LEU A 70 9.52 0.37 -5.05
CA LEU A 70 8.80 1.41 -4.31
C LEU A 70 9.36 2.80 -4.59
N TYR A 71 10.69 2.94 -4.56
CA TYR A 71 11.33 4.21 -4.92
C TYR A 71 10.92 4.66 -6.32
N THR A 72 11.01 3.79 -7.32
CA THR A 72 10.61 4.09 -8.69
C THR A 72 9.15 4.53 -8.77
N VAL A 73 8.23 3.73 -8.21
CA VAL A 73 6.78 4.01 -8.27
C VAL A 73 6.40 5.31 -7.57
N PHE A 74 7.05 5.66 -6.45
CA PHE A 74 6.72 6.87 -5.70
C PHE A 74 7.45 8.14 -6.17
N THR A 75 8.54 8.03 -6.94
CA THR A 75 9.38 9.20 -7.27
C THR A 75 9.54 9.47 -8.75
N ASP A 76 9.28 8.49 -9.60
CA ASP A 76 9.37 8.65 -11.05
C ASP A 76 7.99 9.06 -11.61
N ALA A 77 7.91 10.31 -12.09
CA ALA A 77 6.68 10.86 -12.66
C ALA A 77 6.12 10.04 -13.84
N ASN A 78 6.97 9.24 -14.52
CA ASN A 78 6.49 8.36 -15.58
C ASN A 78 5.62 7.20 -15.09
N TYR A 79 5.61 6.91 -13.78
CA TYR A 79 4.72 5.93 -13.15
C TYR A 79 3.42 6.56 -12.61
N HIS A 80 3.29 7.88 -12.76
CA HIS A 80 2.08 8.61 -12.42
C HIS A 80 1.31 8.90 -13.71
N SER A 81 -0.01 8.79 -13.68
CA SER A 81 -0.84 9.19 -14.81
C SER A 81 -0.69 10.67 -15.14
N ALA A 82 -0.92 11.02 -16.39
CA ALA A 82 -0.77 12.40 -16.87
C ALA A 82 -1.66 13.41 -16.12
N ASP A 83 -2.82 12.97 -15.65
CA ASP A 83 -3.75 13.75 -14.84
C ASP A 83 -3.54 13.59 -13.32
N ASN A 84 -2.61 12.72 -12.92
CA ASN A 84 -2.28 12.42 -11.53
C ASN A 84 -3.44 11.81 -10.69
N GLU A 85 -4.65 11.72 -11.23
CA GLU A 85 -5.83 11.26 -10.46
C GLU A 85 -5.78 9.76 -10.18
N SER A 86 -5.44 8.96 -11.16
CA SER A 86 -5.37 7.50 -10.98
C SER A 86 -4.24 7.10 -10.03
N TRP A 87 -3.10 7.79 -10.08
CA TRP A 87 -2.00 7.59 -9.13
C TRP A 87 -2.41 7.94 -7.71
N VAL A 88 -3.07 9.07 -7.53
CA VAL A 88 -3.58 9.49 -6.22
C VAL A 88 -4.51 8.43 -5.64
N GLY A 89 -5.41 7.85 -6.45
CA GLY A 89 -6.25 6.73 -6.03
C GLY A 89 -5.50 5.45 -5.66
N THR A 90 -4.23 5.34 -6.04
CA THR A 90 -3.43 4.11 -5.94
C THR A 90 -2.41 4.12 -4.79
N ALA A 91 -1.89 5.28 -4.41
CA ALA A 91 -0.81 5.40 -3.44
C ALA A 91 -1.20 4.82 -2.05
N TRP A 92 -2.40 5.11 -1.57
CA TRP A 92 -2.92 4.56 -0.33
C TRP A 92 -3.15 3.03 -0.38
N PRO A 93 -3.84 2.46 -1.38
CA PRO A 93 -3.89 1.02 -1.59
C PRO A 93 -2.53 0.34 -1.66
N LEU A 94 -1.56 0.93 -2.35
CA LEU A 94 -0.21 0.37 -2.44
C LEU A 94 0.46 0.30 -1.07
N ALA A 95 0.38 1.35 -0.26
CA ALA A 95 0.89 1.33 1.11
C ALA A 95 0.26 0.20 1.95
N HIS A 96 -1.05 -0.07 1.77
CA HIS A 96 -1.75 -1.16 2.43
C HIS A 96 -1.26 -2.54 2.00
N VAL A 97 -1.03 -2.75 0.72
CA VAL A 97 -0.50 -4.02 0.20
C VAL A 97 0.91 -4.29 0.70
N VAL A 98 1.74 -3.26 0.73
CA VAL A 98 3.14 -3.34 1.19
C VAL A 98 3.20 -3.59 2.70
N GLY A 99 2.30 -2.98 3.46
CA GLY A 99 2.20 -3.09 4.91
C GLY A 99 3.26 -2.31 5.68
N ASP A 100 2.98 -2.08 6.96
CA ASP A 100 3.74 -1.17 7.83
C ASP A 100 5.25 -1.43 7.85
N LYS A 101 5.67 -2.70 7.99
CA LYS A 101 7.08 -3.06 8.11
C LYS A 101 7.90 -2.69 6.86
N HIS A 102 7.42 -3.10 5.69
CA HIS A 102 8.17 -2.90 4.45
C HIS A 102 8.07 -1.46 3.96
N PHE A 103 6.91 -0.83 4.19
CA PHE A 103 6.73 0.57 3.83
C PHE A 103 7.56 1.50 4.71
N ALA A 104 7.66 1.23 6.01
CA ALA A 104 8.56 1.96 6.90
C ALA A 104 10.04 1.77 6.49
N ALA A 105 10.46 0.55 6.16
CA ALA A 105 11.82 0.28 5.69
C ALA A 105 12.15 1.05 4.40
N PHE A 106 11.20 1.16 3.47
CA PHE A 106 11.35 2.00 2.28
C PHE A 106 11.50 3.48 2.65
N LEU A 107 10.62 4.03 3.48
CA LEU A 107 10.70 5.43 3.90
C LEU A 107 12.03 5.78 4.57
N GLU A 108 12.59 4.88 5.38
CA GLU A 108 13.89 5.10 6.05
C GLU A 108 15.07 5.19 5.07
N THR A 109 14.91 4.79 3.82
CA THR A 109 15.94 4.98 2.78
C THR A 109 15.94 6.39 2.19
N LEU A 110 14.96 7.22 2.53
CA LEU A 110 14.72 8.52 1.94
C LEU A 110 15.13 9.65 2.91
N ASP A 111 15.52 10.80 2.36
CA ASP A 111 15.68 12.00 3.15
C ASP A 111 14.33 12.56 3.65
N ALA A 112 14.38 13.45 4.64
CA ALA A 112 13.17 14.01 5.26
C ALA A 112 12.27 14.80 4.29
N LYS A 113 12.83 15.38 3.23
CA LYS A 113 12.04 16.09 2.21
C LYS A 113 11.22 15.10 1.39
N LYS A 114 11.86 14.04 0.90
CA LYS A 114 11.20 12.98 0.16
C LYS A 114 10.17 12.22 1.00
N GLN A 115 10.48 11.98 2.28
CA GLN A 115 9.51 11.39 3.19
C GLN A 115 8.23 12.24 3.29
N ARG A 116 8.35 13.57 3.41
CA ARG A 116 7.20 14.49 3.43
C ARG A 116 6.40 14.43 2.13
N GLU A 117 7.06 14.52 0.98
CA GLU A 117 6.42 14.45 -0.34
C GLU A 117 5.58 13.15 -0.49
N ILE A 118 6.10 12.03 -0.02
CA ILE A 118 5.38 10.74 -0.04
C ILE A 118 4.19 10.76 0.92
N PHE A 119 4.36 11.31 2.12
CA PHE A 119 3.25 11.43 3.07
C PHE A 119 2.13 12.31 2.52
N ASP A 120 2.48 13.45 1.90
CA ASP A 120 1.50 14.33 1.26
C ASP A 120 0.70 13.56 0.19
N THR A 121 1.38 12.78 -0.64
CA THR A 121 0.74 11.93 -1.65
C THR A 121 -0.18 10.88 -1.01
N ILE A 122 0.28 10.18 0.02
CA ILE A 122 -0.50 9.14 0.70
C ILE A 122 -1.72 9.74 1.39
N PHE A 123 -1.57 10.86 2.10
CA PHE A 123 -2.70 11.48 2.79
C PHE A 123 -3.67 12.12 1.82
N TYR A 124 -3.20 12.69 0.71
CA TYR A 124 -4.07 13.14 -0.35
C TYR A 124 -4.84 11.95 -0.96
N SER A 125 -4.15 10.85 -1.28
CA SER A 125 -4.78 9.59 -1.68
C SER A 125 -5.78 9.09 -0.64
N GLY A 126 -5.40 9.13 0.64
CA GLY A 126 -6.25 8.72 1.76
C GLY A 126 -7.51 9.58 1.93
N SER A 127 -7.52 10.83 1.43
CA SER A 127 -8.70 11.69 1.50
C SER A 127 -9.88 11.16 0.65
N TYR A 128 -9.62 10.34 -0.35
CA TYR A 128 -10.64 9.57 -1.08
C TYR A 128 -11.23 8.43 -0.24
N TYR A 129 -10.62 8.15 0.91
CA TYR A 129 -11.00 7.13 1.87
C TYR A 129 -11.17 7.77 3.25
N PRO A 130 -12.16 8.65 3.47
CA PRO A 130 -12.18 9.58 4.60
C PRO A 130 -12.17 8.94 5.98
N ARG A 131 -12.55 7.66 6.11
CA ARG A 131 -12.44 6.93 7.36
C ARG A 131 -11.06 6.33 7.62
N ALA A 132 -10.26 6.18 6.56
CA ALA A 132 -8.92 5.60 6.66
C ALA A 132 -7.92 6.51 7.41
N LEU A 133 -8.19 7.81 7.45
CA LEU A 133 -7.38 8.81 8.16
C LEU A 133 -8.02 9.26 9.47
N SER A 134 -9.25 8.76 9.80
CA SER A 134 -9.97 9.16 11.00
C SER A 134 -9.74 8.16 12.15
N ASN A 135 -10.02 8.63 13.39
CA ASN A 135 -10.07 7.79 14.60
C ASN A 135 -8.78 6.98 14.91
N GLY A 136 -7.60 7.50 14.53
CA GLY A 136 -6.32 6.83 14.80
C GLY A 136 -6.13 5.53 14.01
N TYR A 137 -6.87 5.33 12.91
CA TYR A 137 -6.71 4.15 12.05
C TYR A 137 -5.28 4.05 11.51
N PHE A 138 -4.73 5.16 11.02
CA PHE A 138 -3.38 5.22 10.49
C PHE A 138 -2.34 4.77 11.52
N GLU A 139 -2.42 5.27 12.73
CA GLU A 139 -1.49 4.95 13.82
C GLU A 139 -1.62 3.47 14.25
N ARG A 140 -2.83 2.92 14.25
CA ARG A 140 -3.03 1.50 14.59
C ARG A 140 -2.56 0.57 13.49
N LYS A 141 -2.85 0.92 12.23
CA LYS A 141 -2.55 0.08 11.06
C LYS A 141 -1.09 0.17 10.65
N PHE A 142 -0.49 1.36 10.79
CA PHE A 142 0.86 1.67 10.34
C PHE A 142 1.71 2.30 11.47
N PRO A 143 1.92 1.63 12.60
CA PRO A 143 2.58 2.23 13.77
C PRO A 143 4.02 2.69 13.49
N ARG A 144 4.78 1.97 12.66
CA ARG A 144 6.16 2.34 12.29
C ARG A 144 6.17 3.52 11.32
N VAL A 145 5.32 3.48 10.31
CA VAL A 145 5.15 4.58 9.34
C VAL A 145 4.67 5.85 10.06
N ALA A 146 3.73 5.72 11.00
CA ALA A 146 3.26 6.84 11.82
C ALA A 146 4.36 7.44 12.71
N ALA A 147 5.29 6.62 13.20
CA ALA A 147 6.47 7.13 13.93
C ALA A 147 7.38 7.97 13.03
N ILE A 148 7.60 7.55 11.78
CA ILE A 148 8.35 8.34 10.79
C ILE A 148 7.61 9.64 10.48
N TYR A 149 6.30 9.56 10.24
CA TYR A 149 5.46 10.73 9.99
C TYR A 149 5.61 11.80 11.08
N ARG A 150 5.45 11.41 12.36
CA ARG A 150 5.64 12.32 13.51
C ARG A 150 7.04 12.92 13.57
N ARG A 151 8.06 12.16 13.21
CA ARG A 151 9.45 12.64 13.18
C ARG A 151 9.66 13.74 12.14
N VAL A 152 9.08 13.61 10.94
CA VAL A 152 9.30 14.55 9.83
C VAL A 152 8.36 15.76 9.83
N HIS A 153 7.20 15.66 10.49
CA HIS A 153 6.20 16.75 10.58
C HIS A 153 6.14 17.41 11.98
N GLY A 154 6.83 16.84 12.97
CA GLY A 154 6.76 17.27 14.36
C GLY A 154 5.49 16.78 15.09
N ASN A 155 5.48 16.90 16.41
CA ASN A 155 4.39 16.40 17.27
C ASN A 155 3.05 17.14 17.11
N ASN A 156 2.97 18.17 16.27
CA ASN A 156 1.75 18.97 16.05
C ASN A 156 0.85 18.43 14.92
N ALA A 157 1.25 17.36 14.25
CA ALA A 157 0.53 16.83 13.09
C ALA A 157 -0.67 15.92 13.44
N SER A 158 -1.02 15.78 14.72
CA SER A 158 -2.12 14.93 15.21
C SER A 158 -3.32 15.74 15.76
N ARG A 159 -3.54 16.96 15.23
CA ARG A 159 -4.73 17.75 15.60
C ARG A 159 -5.66 17.97 14.44
#